data_1825f9118c138a4307dec3520136bfd7
#
_entry.id   1825f9118c138a4307dec3520136bfd7
#
_cell.length_a   1.000
_cell.length_b   1.000
_cell.length_c   1.000
_cell.angle_alpha   90.00
_cell.angle_beta   90.00
_cell.angle_gamma   90.00
#
_symmetry.space_group_name_H-M   'P 1'
#
loop_
_entity.id
_entity.type
_entity.pdbx_description
1 polymer ?
#
loop_
_entity_poly.entity_id
_entity_poly.type
_entity_poly.pdbx_seq_one_letter_code
_entity_poly.pdbx_strand_id
1 'polypeptide(L)'
;MADLSVLHNMVPQVRRDILRMVHKVNSGHPGGSLGCTEFFVALYGTILDYKLPFQMEGKNEDLFFLSNGHISPVFYSVLARNGFFPVQELNTFRLIDSRLQGHPTTHEGLPGVRVASGSLGQGLSVALGASEAKKLNGDSKLIYVLSGDGELQEGQNWEAILYAAAKKVDNLILTVDLNGKQIDGATDDVLPMGDLSAKFKAFGWEVMSLKEGNKLEQIVATLENAKTKCKQGKPIVILMETEMGNGVDYMMHTHAWHGKAPNDEQLQLALAQNEETLGDY
;
A
#
# COMPACT_ATOMS: atom_id res chain seq x y z
N MET A 1 12.42 18.02 11.73
CA MET A 1 11.40 16.97 11.58
C MET A 1 10.24 17.62 10.84
N ALA A 2 9.68 16.95 9.86
CA ALA A 2 8.47 17.43 9.19
C ALA A 2 7.34 17.56 10.23
N ASP A 3 6.50 18.56 10.08
CA ASP A 3 5.29 18.68 10.90
C ASP A 3 4.31 17.58 10.46
N LEU A 4 4.11 16.58 11.31
CA LEU A 4 3.23 15.44 11.04
C LEU A 4 1.75 15.72 11.38
N SER A 5 1.41 16.92 11.86
CA SER A 5 0.04 17.26 12.30
C SER A 5 -0.99 17.08 11.17
N VAL A 6 -0.63 17.45 9.93
CA VAL A 6 -1.48 17.26 8.75
C VAL A 6 -1.71 15.78 8.47
N LEU A 7 -0.68 14.96 8.62
CA LEU A 7 -0.77 13.51 8.41
C LEU A 7 -1.63 12.85 9.49
N HIS A 8 -1.48 13.27 10.75
CA HIS A 8 -2.33 12.78 11.84
C HIS A 8 -3.81 13.06 11.61
N ASN A 9 -4.14 14.24 11.06
CA ASN A 9 -5.51 14.57 10.68
C ASN A 9 -6.01 13.74 9.48
N MET A 10 -5.13 13.37 8.57
CA MET A 10 -5.49 12.57 7.38
C MET A 10 -5.82 11.12 7.72
N VAL A 11 -5.15 10.52 8.70
CA VAL A 11 -5.31 9.09 9.07
C VAL A 11 -6.77 8.73 9.40
N PRO A 12 -7.46 9.37 10.37
CA PRO A 12 -8.84 9.01 10.69
C PRO A 12 -9.78 9.29 9.51
N GLN A 13 -9.55 10.35 8.73
CA GLN A 13 -10.39 10.63 7.57
C GLN A 13 -10.26 9.58 6.47
N VAL A 14 -9.06 9.10 6.18
CA VAL A 14 -8.84 8.00 5.22
C VAL A 14 -9.54 6.72 5.68
N ARG A 15 -9.52 6.41 6.99
CA ARG A 15 -10.27 5.27 7.54
C ARG A 15 -11.78 5.43 7.33
N ARG A 16 -12.31 6.63 7.55
CA ARG A 16 -13.74 6.94 7.27
C ARG A 16 -14.07 6.72 5.80
N ASP A 17 -13.23 7.21 4.90
CA ASP A 17 -13.41 7.03 3.46
C ASP A 17 -13.43 5.54 3.06
N ILE A 18 -12.50 4.74 3.58
CA ILE A 18 -12.45 3.28 3.37
C ILE A 18 -13.77 2.63 3.78
N LEU A 19 -14.19 2.88 5.02
CA LEU A 19 -15.42 2.30 5.61
C LEU A 19 -16.66 2.67 4.79
N ARG A 20 -16.80 3.92 4.40
CA ARG A 20 -17.92 4.44 3.61
C ARG A 20 -17.94 3.84 2.20
N MET A 21 -16.79 3.76 1.52
CA MET A 21 -16.68 3.14 0.20
C MET A 21 -17.15 1.68 0.20
N VAL A 22 -16.59 0.86 1.10
CA VAL A 22 -16.89 -0.58 1.11
C VAL A 22 -18.31 -0.88 1.60
N HIS A 23 -18.82 -0.11 2.56
CA HIS A 23 -20.18 -0.23 3.07
C HIS A 23 -21.21 0.05 1.97
N LYS A 24 -21.08 1.17 1.24
CA LYS A 24 -22.05 1.63 0.25
C LYS A 24 -22.38 0.56 -0.79
N VAL A 25 -21.40 -0.24 -1.20
CA VAL A 25 -21.58 -1.29 -2.22
C VAL A 25 -21.61 -2.69 -1.62
N ASN A 26 -21.56 -2.79 -0.28
CA ASN A 26 -21.50 -4.04 0.47
C ASN A 26 -20.38 -4.98 -0.09
N SER A 27 -19.24 -4.42 -0.45
CA SER A 27 -18.15 -5.15 -1.11
C SER A 27 -16.83 -4.41 -0.98
N GLY A 28 -15.74 -5.14 -0.76
CA GLY A 28 -14.38 -4.62 -0.69
C GLY A 28 -13.56 -5.25 0.42
N HIS A 29 -12.33 -4.76 0.59
CA HIS A 29 -11.36 -5.31 1.54
C HIS A 29 -10.98 -4.25 2.59
N PRO A 30 -11.81 -4.06 3.63
CA PRO A 30 -11.55 -3.04 4.65
C PRO A 30 -10.36 -3.38 5.54
N GLY A 31 -10.15 -4.64 5.88
CA GLY A 31 -9.14 -5.03 6.88
C GLY A 31 -7.72 -4.60 6.51
N GLY A 32 -7.21 -5.03 5.36
CA GLY A 32 -5.88 -4.63 4.86
C GLY A 32 -5.81 -3.13 4.54
N SER A 33 -6.91 -2.54 4.03
CA SER A 33 -6.97 -1.09 3.77
C SER A 33 -6.78 -0.27 5.06
N LEU A 34 -7.47 -0.64 6.15
CA LEU A 34 -7.33 -0.01 7.46
C LEU A 34 -5.93 -0.25 8.05
N GLY A 35 -5.39 -1.47 7.92
CA GLY A 35 -4.06 -1.83 8.40
C GLY A 35 -2.94 -1.04 7.73
N CYS A 36 -3.10 -0.66 6.46
CA CYS A 36 -2.09 0.10 5.71
C CYS A 36 -2.35 1.61 5.65
N THR A 37 -3.33 2.15 6.40
CA THR A 37 -3.72 3.57 6.31
C THR A 37 -2.54 4.49 6.59
N GLU A 38 -1.82 4.31 7.69
CA GLU A 38 -0.69 5.15 8.07
C GLU A 38 0.45 5.09 7.06
N PHE A 39 0.70 3.91 6.48
CA PHE A 39 1.71 3.75 5.42
C PHE A 39 1.37 4.61 4.20
N PHE A 40 0.13 4.55 3.71
CA PHE A 40 -0.26 5.34 2.55
C PHE A 40 -0.28 6.83 2.82
N VAL A 41 -0.74 7.23 4.00
CA VAL A 41 -0.72 8.64 4.43
C VAL A 41 0.71 9.16 4.53
N ALA A 42 1.63 8.41 5.12
CA ALA A 42 3.05 8.76 5.18
C ALA A 42 3.67 8.83 3.78
N LEU A 43 3.42 7.82 2.95
CA LEU A 43 4.03 7.68 1.63
C LEU A 43 3.67 8.86 0.72
N TYR A 44 2.37 9.17 0.57
CA TYR A 44 1.89 10.24 -0.30
C TYR A 44 1.98 11.63 0.32
N GLY A 45 1.90 11.72 1.64
CA GLY A 45 1.92 13.00 2.34
C GLY A 45 3.32 13.60 2.53
N THR A 46 4.39 12.77 2.54
CA THR A 46 5.73 13.31 2.84
C THR A 46 6.91 12.57 2.18
N ILE A 47 6.75 11.35 1.69
CA ILE A 47 7.87 10.52 1.22
C ILE A 47 8.05 10.59 -0.29
N LEU A 48 6.98 10.40 -1.07
CA LEU A 48 7.03 10.38 -2.52
C LEU A 48 7.28 11.79 -3.09
N ASP A 49 8.24 11.91 -3.97
CA ASP A 49 8.42 13.07 -4.82
C ASP A 49 7.65 12.86 -6.13
N TYR A 50 6.35 13.17 -6.11
CA TYR A 50 5.45 13.05 -7.26
C TYR A 50 5.02 14.43 -7.78
N LYS A 51 4.45 14.45 -8.98
CA LYS A 51 4.00 15.68 -9.64
C LYS A 51 2.51 15.64 -9.97
N LEU A 52 1.87 16.80 -9.89
CA LEU A 52 0.53 17.02 -10.41
C LEU A 52 0.58 18.10 -11.52
N PRO A 53 -0.21 17.97 -12.58
CA PRO A 53 -1.13 16.86 -12.87
C PRO A 53 -0.39 15.55 -13.17
N PHE A 54 -1.00 14.42 -12.83
CA PHE A 54 -0.46 13.08 -13.02
C PHE A 54 -0.06 12.80 -14.49
N GLN A 55 1.11 12.19 -14.66
CA GLN A 55 1.60 11.70 -15.94
C GLN A 55 1.94 10.21 -15.85
N MET A 56 1.44 9.38 -16.78
CA MET A 56 1.63 7.92 -16.73
C MET A 56 3.12 7.54 -16.75
N GLU A 57 3.94 8.22 -17.55
CA GLU A 57 5.37 7.94 -17.70
C GLU A 57 6.18 8.25 -16.44
N GLY A 58 5.73 9.15 -15.59
CA GLY A 58 6.35 9.47 -14.31
C GLY A 58 7.83 9.89 -14.40
N LYS A 59 8.19 10.70 -15.41
CA LYS A 59 9.58 11.17 -15.60
C LYS A 59 10.01 12.15 -14.51
N ASN A 60 11.17 11.90 -13.91
CA ASN A 60 11.74 12.71 -12.84
C ASN A 60 10.81 12.86 -11.62
N GLU A 61 10.09 11.80 -11.27
CA GLU A 61 9.30 11.65 -10.05
C GLU A 61 9.42 10.23 -9.51
N ASP A 62 9.19 10.05 -8.20
CA ASP A 62 9.10 8.73 -7.61
C ASP A 62 7.82 8.02 -8.07
N LEU A 63 7.87 6.70 -8.22
CA LEU A 63 6.70 5.93 -8.61
C LEU A 63 6.30 4.95 -7.50
N PHE A 64 5.00 4.78 -7.34
CA PHE A 64 4.43 3.76 -6.46
C PHE A 64 3.61 2.74 -7.25
N PHE A 65 3.77 1.46 -6.89
CA PHE A 65 3.01 0.34 -7.44
C PHE A 65 2.32 -0.42 -6.31
N LEU A 66 1.01 -0.52 -6.38
CA LEU A 66 0.21 -1.33 -5.47
C LEU A 66 0.12 -2.75 -6.00
N SER A 67 0.82 -3.73 -5.39
CA SER A 67 0.78 -5.12 -5.81
C SER A 67 -0.44 -5.85 -5.25
N ASN A 68 -0.71 -5.71 -3.95
CA ASN A 68 -1.89 -6.24 -3.28
C ASN A 68 -3.16 -5.40 -3.56
N GLY A 69 -3.56 -5.39 -4.84
CA GLY A 69 -4.59 -4.50 -5.38
C GLY A 69 -5.97 -4.57 -4.73
N HIS A 70 -6.24 -5.59 -3.92
CA HIS A 70 -7.49 -5.71 -3.16
C HIS A 70 -7.66 -4.61 -2.10
N ILE A 71 -6.57 -4.00 -1.61
CA ILE A 71 -6.65 -2.85 -0.69
C ILE A 71 -6.81 -1.51 -1.43
N SER A 72 -7.45 -1.53 -2.61
CA SER A 72 -7.77 -0.34 -3.40
C SER A 72 -8.48 0.78 -2.64
N PRO A 73 -9.35 0.53 -1.63
CA PRO A 73 -10.02 1.61 -0.91
C PRO A 73 -9.06 2.60 -0.25
N VAL A 74 -8.02 2.14 0.45
CA VAL A 74 -7.04 3.05 1.05
C VAL A 74 -6.27 3.81 -0.02
N PHE A 75 -5.89 3.13 -1.11
CA PHE A 75 -5.15 3.75 -2.21
C PHE A 75 -5.97 4.87 -2.87
N TYR A 76 -7.23 4.62 -3.20
CA TYR A 76 -8.11 5.64 -3.79
C TYR A 76 -8.36 6.82 -2.85
N SER A 77 -8.62 6.56 -1.56
CA SER A 77 -8.80 7.64 -0.59
C SER A 77 -7.57 8.54 -0.54
N VAL A 78 -6.38 7.98 -0.40
CA VAL A 78 -5.15 8.78 -0.31
C VAL A 78 -4.85 9.52 -1.61
N LEU A 79 -5.07 8.93 -2.78
CA LEU A 79 -4.93 9.64 -4.06
C LEU A 79 -5.89 10.84 -4.13
N ALA A 80 -7.17 10.65 -3.81
CA ALA A 80 -8.16 11.74 -3.83
C ALA A 80 -7.79 12.85 -2.84
N ARG A 81 -7.42 12.49 -1.60
CA ARG A 81 -7.03 13.45 -0.54
C ARG A 81 -5.73 14.21 -0.86
N ASN A 82 -4.87 13.66 -1.72
CA ASN A 82 -3.67 14.32 -2.22
C ASN A 82 -3.87 15.00 -3.59
N GLY A 83 -5.11 15.16 -4.05
CA GLY A 83 -5.45 16.00 -5.21
C GLY A 83 -5.29 15.35 -6.59
N PHE A 84 -5.15 14.02 -6.68
CA PHE A 84 -5.10 13.33 -7.97
C PHE A 84 -6.46 13.37 -8.70
N PHE A 85 -7.55 13.32 -7.97
CA PHE A 85 -8.92 13.45 -8.47
C PHE A 85 -9.87 13.94 -7.36
N PRO A 86 -11.08 14.40 -7.68
CA PRO A 86 -12.02 14.93 -6.67
C PRO A 86 -12.42 13.89 -5.62
N VAL A 87 -12.42 14.27 -4.34
CA VAL A 87 -12.79 13.39 -3.21
C VAL A 87 -14.20 12.82 -3.36
N GLN A 88 -15.13 13.58 -3.95
CA GLN A 88 -16.52 13.15 -4.20
C GLN A 88 -16.60 11.92 -5.11
N GLU A 89 -15.58 11.66 -5.93
CA GLU A 89 -15.54 10.49 -6.80
C GLU A 89 -15.42 9.19 -6.00
N LEU A 90 -14.90 9.22 -4.77
CA LEU A 90 -14.87 8.05 -3.86
C LEU A 90 -16.26 7.43 -3.69
N ASN A 91 -17.31 8.25 -3.81
CA ASN A 91 -18.71 7.82 -3.75
C ASN A 91 -19.12 6.85 -4.87
N THR A 92 -18.28 6.70 -5.90
CA THR A 92 -18.55 5.82 -7.06
C THR A 92 -17.82 4.48 -7.00
N PHE A 93 -17.09 4.19 -5.89
CA PHE A 93 -16.33 2.95 -5.72
C PHE A 93 -17.16 1.71 -6.10
N ARG A 94 -16.62 0.89 -7.01
CA ARG A 94 -17.25 -0.35 -7.54
C ARG A 94 -18.62 -0.18 -8.21
N LEU A 95 -19.06 1.04 -8.49
CA LEU A 95 -20.26 1.22 -9.32
C LEU A 95 -19.93 0.93 -10.81
N ILE A 96 -20.95 0.60 -11.58
CA ILE A 96 -20.85 0.45 -13.04
C ILE A 96 -20.36 1.80 -13.62
N ASP A 97 -19.45 1.73 -14.58
CA ASP A 97 -18.82 2.89 -15.24
C ASP A 97 -17.97 3.80 -14.35
N SER A 98 -17.70 3.40 -13.10
CA SER A 98 -16.77 4.11 -12.24
C SER A 98 -15.31 3.81 -12.60
N ARG A 99 -14.44 4.84 -12.47
CA ARG A 99 -12.99 4.64 -12.58
C ARG A 99 -12.38 3.96 -11.33
N LEU A 100 -13.11 3.96 -10.21
CA LEU A 100 -12.71 3.36 -8.94
C LEU A 100 -13.14 1.89 -8.89
N GLN A 101 -12.47 1.06 -9.68
CA GLN A 101 -12.74 -0.37 -9.75
C GLN A 101 -12.36 -1.08 -8.46
N GLY A 102 -12.92 -2.26 -8.19
CA GLY A 102 -12.61 -3.05 -6.98
C GLY A 102 -11.14 -3.41 -6.84
N HIS A 103 -10.45 -3.57 -7.96
CA HIS A 103 -8.99 -3.66 -8.07
C HIS A 103 -8.53 -2.59 -9.07
N PRO A 104 -7.42 -1.88 -8.83
CA PRO A 104 -6.97 -0.83 -9.73
C PRO A 104 -6.72 -1.34 -11.14
N THR A 105 -7.10 -0.55 -12.12
CA THR A 105 -6.82 -0.81 -13.53
C THR A 105 -6.38 0.45 -14.25
N THR A 106 -5.45 0.32 -15.17
CA THR A 106 -4.96 1.44 -15.99
C THR A 106 -5.93 1.78 -17.12
N HIS A 107 -6.84 0.86 -17.48
CA HIS A 107 -7.82 1.06 -18.55
C HIS A 107 -8.76 2.25 -18.25
N GLU A 108 -9.15 2.42 -17.00
CA GLU A 108 -10.06 3.48 -16.56
C GLU A 108 -9.41 4.87 -16.50
N GLY A 109 -8.10 4.95 -16.69
CA GLY A 109 -7.38 6.22 -16.71
C GLY A 109 -7.43 7.02 -15.39
N LEU A 110 -7.61 6.34 -14.25
CA LEU A 110 -7.63 7.01 -12.94
C LEU A 110 -6.24 7.59 -12.62
N PRO A 111 -6.12 8.91 -12.39
CA PRO A 111 -4.83 9.50 -12.01
C PRO A 111 -4.24 8.86 -10.76
N GLY A 112 -2.93 8.56 -10.82
CA GLY A 112 -2.20 7.88 -9.72
C GLY A 112 -2.06 6.36 -9.92
N VAL A 113 -2.89 5.72 -10.73
CA VAL A 113 -2.84 4.28 -11.00
C VAL A 113 -1.92 3.99 -12.19
N ARG A 114 -0.81 3.29 -11.94
CA ARG A 114 0.23 2.96 -12.95
C ARG A 114 0.28 1.49 -13.33
N VAL A 115 -0.43 0.63 -12.62
CA VAL A 115 -0.49 -0.81 -12.87
C VAL A 115 -1.89 -1.33 -12.59
N ALA A 116 -2.37 -2.24 -13.42
CA ALA A 116 -3.51 -3.07 -13.07
C ALA A 116 -3.05 -4.12 -12.06
N SER A 117 -3.72 -4.21 -10.92
CA SER A 117 -3.37 -5.14 -9.85
C SER A 117 -4.59 -5.89 -9.33
N GLY A 118 -4.37 -6.93 -8.50
CA GLY A 118 -5.41 -7.86 -8.06
C GLY A 118 -5.08 -9.30 -8.38
N SER A 119 -4.31 -9.55 -9.46
CA SER A 119 -3.59 -10.81 -9.64
C SER A 119 -2.31 -10.72 -8.80
N LEU A 120 -2.34 -11.37 -7.63
CA LEU A 120 -1.26 -11.27 -6.66
C LEU A 120 0.08 -11.78 -7.22
N GLY A 121 1.18 -11.21 -6.74
CA GLY A 121 2.53 -11.55 -7.16
C GLY A 121 3.04 -10.83 -8.40
N GLN A 122 2.21 -10.09 -9.16
CA GLN A 122 2.62 -9.42 -10.41
C GLN A 122 3.31 -8.07 -10.17
N GLY A 123 2.87 -7.32 -9.16
CA GLY A 123 3.25 -5.93 -8.98
C GLY A 123 4.75 -5.72 -8.74
N LEU A 124 5.41 -6.65 -8.04
CA LEU A 124 6.86 -6.55 -7.79
C LEU A 124 7.66 -6.64 -9.10
N SER A 125 7.29 -7.54 -10.01
CA SER A 125 7.95 -7.65 -11.32
C SER A 125 7.76 -6.39 -12.17
N VAL A 126 6.56 -5.77 -12.12
CA VAL A 126 6.30 -4.50 -12.81
C VAL A 126 7.13 -3.36 -12.21
N ALA A 127 7.17 -3.25 -10.89
CA ALA A 127 7.99 -2.25 -10.18
C ALA A 127 9.49 -2.41 -10.49
N LEU A 128 9.96 -3.66 -10.58
CA LEU A 128 11.32 -4.01 -10.97
C LEU A 128 11.62 -3.50 -12.40
N GLY A 129 10.74 -3.76 -13.36
CA GLY A 129 10.88 -3.27 -14.73
C GLY A 129 10.92 -1.73 -14.79
N ALA A 130 10.08 -1.05 -14.02
CA ALA A 130 10.10 0.40 -13.89
C ALA A 130 11.42 0.92 -13.27
N SER A 131 11.97 0.20 -12.29
CA SER A 131 13.26 0.54 -11.67
C SER A 131 14.40 0.46 -12.67
N GLU A 132 14.45 -0.60 -13.47
CA GLU A 132 15.43 -0.77 -14.55
C GLU A 132 15.27 0.32 -15.63
N ALA A 133 14.02 0.62 -16.03
CA ALA A 133 13.75 1.67 -17.00
C ALA A 133 14.23 3.05 -16.51
N LYS A 134 14.06 3.40 -15.24
CA LYS A 134 14.60 4.63 -14.67
C LYS A 134 16.13 4.66 -14.73
N LYS A 135 16.80 3.57 -14.36
CA LYS A 135 18.28 3.47 -14.44
C LYS A 135 18.78 3.62 -15.87
N LEU A 136 18.16 2.96 -16.84
CA LEU A 136 18.50 3.06 -18.27
C LEU A 136 18.31 4.48 -18.82
N ASN A 137 17.31 5.20 -18.33
CA ASN A 137 17.03 6.58 -18.75
C ASN A 137 17.83 7.63 -17.96
N GLY A 138 18.70 7.25 -17.03
CA GLY A 138 19.42 8.17 -16.15
C GLY A 138 18.52 8.93 -15.17
N ASP A 139 17.29 8.45 -14.95
CA ASP A 139 16.36 9.03 -13.98
C ASP A 139 16.69 8.52 -12.57
N SER A 140 17.06 9.43 -11.69
CA SER A 140 17.57 9.12 -10.35
C SER A 140 16.47 8.87 -9.30
N LYS A 141 15.19 8.90 -9.68
CA LYS A 141 14.06 8.73 -8.77
C LYS A 141 13.84 7.28 -8.37
N LEU A 142 13.13 7.10 -7.26
CA LEU A 142 12.94 5.81 -6.61
C LEU A 142 11.62 5.16 -7.03
N ILE A 143 11.59 3.85 -6.88
CA ILE A 143 10.39 3.03 -7.09
C ILE A 143 10.00 2.41 -5.75
N TYR A 144 8.73 2.59 -5.39
CA TYR A 144 8.12 2.00 -4.21
C TYR A 144 7.07 0.98 -4.63
N VAL A 145 6.99 -0.13 -3.93
CA VAL A 145 5.96 -1.16 -4.14
C VAL A 145 5.49 -1.69 -2.80
N LEU A 146 4.18 -1.88 -2.66
CA LEU A 146 3.57 -2.53 -1.50
C LEU A 146 3.04 -3.90 -1.91
N SER A 147 3.41 -4.93 -1.16
CA SER A 147 2.95 -6.31 -1.29
C SER A 147 2.40 -6.80 0.05
N GLY A 148 1.47 -7.76 0.04
CA GLY A 148 1.04 -8.47 1.24
C GLY A 148 1.95 -9.66 1.57
N ASP A 149 1.94 -10.11 2.82
CA ASP A 149 2.66 -11.31 3.25
C ASP A 149 2.11 -12.58 2.62
N GLY A 150 0.78 -12.76 2.57
CA GLY A 150 0.16 -13.86 1.84
C GLY A 150 0.45 -13.82 0.34
N GLU A 151 0.62 -12.65 -0.25
CA GLU A 151 1.02 -12.49 -1.65
C GLU A 151 2.43 -13.02 -1.93
N LEU A 152 3.34 -13.00 -0.95
CA LEU A 152 4.68 -13.58 -1.10
C LEU A 152 4.67 -15.10 -1.26
N GLN A 153 3.55 -15.77 -1.03
CA GLN A 153 3.38 -17.21 -1.33
C GLN A 153 3.39 -17.48 -2.85
N GLU A 154 3.13 -16.46 -3.68
CA GLU A 154 3.24 -16.58 -5.14
C GLU A 154 4.72 -16.70 -5.59
N GLY A 155 5.05 -17.78 -6.30
CA GLY A 155 6.44 -18.12 -6.68
C GLY A 155 7.14 -17.04 -7.49
N GLN A 156 6.42 -16.33 -8.36
CA GLN A 156 6.99 -15.29 -9.21
C GLN A 156 7.53 -14.06 -8.43
N ASN A 157 7.09 -13.83 -7.19
CA ASN A 157 7.73 -12.84 -6.32
C ASN A 157 9.20 -13.20 -6.08
N TRP A 158 9.49 -14.49 -5.83
CA TRP A 158 10.85 -14.95 -5.56
C TRP A 158 11.74 -14.90 -6.80
N GLU A 159 11.19 -15.08 -8.00
CA GLU A 159 11.89 -14.82 -9.25
C GLU A 159 12.30 -13.36 -9.38
N ALA A 160 11.38 -12.42 -9.10
CA ALA A 160 11.65 -10.99 -9.10
C ALA A 160 12.66 -10.59 -8.01
N ILE A 161 12.54 -11.17 -6.80
CA ILE A 161 13.46 -10.94 -5.67
C ILE A 161 14.88 -11.38 -6.05
N LEU A 162 15.03 -12.56 -6.65
CA LEU A 162 16.34 -13.06 -7.12
C LEU A 162 16.94 -12.13 -8.19
N TYR A 163 16.14 -11.75 -9.17
CA TYR A 163 16.58 -10.87 -10.26
C TYR A 163 17.02 -9.50 -9.75
N ALA A 164 16.22 -8.87 -8.89
CA ALA A 164 16.51 -7.54 -8.34
C ALA A 164 17.88 -7.49 -7.64
N ALA A 165 18.20 -8.50 -6.84
CA ALA A 165 19.50 -8.59 -6.17
C ALA A 165 20.65 -8.88 -7.16
N ALA A 166 20.45 -9.83 -8.10
CA ALA A 166 21.46 -10.20 -9.10
C ALA A 166 21.83 -9.00 -10.00
N LYS A 167 20.86 -8.15 -10.33
CA LYS A 167 21.04 -6.94 -11.16
C LYS A 167 21.34 -5.67 -10.36
N LYS A 168 21.43 -5.79 -9.03
CA LYS A 168 21.70 -4.65 -8.14
C LYS A 168 20.72 -3.50 -8.38
N VAL A 169 19.42 -3.82 -8.36
CA VAL A 169 18.34 -2.83 -8.58
C VAL A 169 18.15 -2.03 -7.29
N ASP A 170 19.00 -1.06 -7.09
CA ASP A 170 19.20 -0.34 -5.83
C ASP A 170 18.38 0.97 -5.70
N ASN A 171 17.48 1.19 -6.64
CA ASN A 171 16.46 2.25 -6.61
C ASN A 171 15.05 1.70 -6.34
N LEU A 172 14.92 0.47 -5.84
CA LEU A 172 13.69 -0.23 -5.53
C LEU A 172 13.52 -0.41 -4.02
N ILE A 173 12.39 0.02 -3.48
CA ILE A 173 11.97 -0.21 -2.08
C ILE A 173 10.68 -1.02 -2.10
N LEU A 174 10.76 -2.28 -1.67
CA LEU A 174 9.60 -3.14 -1.40
C LEU A 174 9.19 -2.97 0.06
N THR A 175 7.93 -2.64 0.31
CA THR A 175 7.32 -2.77 1.64
C THR A 175 6.42 -4.00 1.64
N VAL A 176 6.55 -4.85 2.65
CA VAL A 176 5.68 -6.01 2.87
C VAL A 176 4.78 -5.71 4.05
N ASP A 177 3.47 -5.71 3.82
CA ASP A 177 2.45 -5.66 4.87
C ASP A 177 2.39 -7.01 5.58
N LEU A 178 3.10 -7.11 6.71
CA LEU A 178 3.17 -8.31 7.55
C LEU A 178 2.05 -8.29 8.59
N ASN A 179 0.82 -8.51 8.15
CA ASN A 179 -0.33 -8.55 9.05
C ASN A 179 -0.66 -9.96 9.56
N GLY A 180 0.03 -11.00 9.04
CA GLY A 180 -0.14 -12.38 9.43
C GLY A 180 -1.47 -12.99 9.04
N LYS A 181 -2.24 -12.37 8.14
CA LYS A 181 -3.60 -12.78 7.81
C LYS A 181 -3.87 -12.73 6.30
N GLN A 182 -4.64 -13.68 5.82
CA GLN A 182 -5.15 -13.74 4.46
C GLN A 182 -6.62 -14.18 4.47
N ILE A 183 -7.26 -14.28 3.29
CA ILE A 183 -8.70 -14.52 3.18
C ILE A 183 -9.15 -15.80 3.91
N ASP A 184 -8.35 -16.84 3.89
CA ASP A 184 -8.67 -18.18 4.41
C ASP A 184 -8.17 -18.43 5.85
N GLY A 185 -7.45 -17.47 6.47
CA GLY A 185 -6.93 -17.66 7.83
C GLY A 185 -5.64 -16.91 8.11
N ALA A 186 -4.89 -17.37 9.11
CA ALA A 186 -3.54 -16.89 9.34
C ALA A 186 -2.60 -17.38 8.23
N THR A 187 -1.65 -16.55 7.82
CA THR A 187 -0.68 -16.91 6.76
C THR A 187 0.13 -18.16 7.15
N ASP A 188 0.45 -18.31 8.42
CA ASP A 188 1.19 -19.49 8.92
C ASP A 188 0.36 -20.78 8.95
N ASP A 189 -0.97 -20.69 9.02
CA ASP A 189 -1.85 -21.85 8.97
C ASP A 189 -2.11 -22.30 7.51
N VAL A 190 -2.13 -21.36 6.57
CA VAL A 190 -2.41 -21.65 5.15
C VAL A 190 -1.16 -22.13 4.42
N LEU A 191 -0.08 -21.34 4.44
CA LEU A 191 1.22 -21.69 3.89
C LEU A 191 2.32 -20.88 4.60
N PRO A 192 2.98 -21.44 5.62
CA PRO A 192 3.94 -20.71 6.43
C PRO A 192 5.17 -20.27 5.62
N MET A 193 5.45 -18.98 5.67
CA MET A 193 6.59 -18.39 4.96
C MET A 193 7.90 -18.44 5.78
N GLY A 194 7.85 -18.81 7.05
CA GLY A 194 9.01 -18.86 7.94
C GLY A 194 9.70 -17.50 8.10
N ASP A 195 11.00 -17.49 8.34
CA ASP A 195 11.76 -16.25 8.54
C ASP A 195 11.99 -15.51 7.22
N LEU A 196 11.12 -14.55 6.92
CA LEU A 196 11.23 -13.70 5.73
C LEU A 196 12.50 -12.83 5.76
N SER A 197 12.95 -12.37 6.94
CA SER A 197 14.18 -11.58 7.06
C SER A 197 15.39 -12.40 6.61
N ALA A 198 15.49 -13.64 7.08
CA ALA A 198 16.57 -14.54 6.66
C ALA A 198 16.51 -14.85 5.16
N LYS A 199 15.31 -15.07 4.61
CA LYS A 199 15.11 -15.32 3.17
C LYS A 199 15.58 -14.13 2.32
N PHE A 200 15.08 -12.91 2.58
CA PHE A 200 15.49 -11.72 1.83
C PHE A 200 17.00 -11.45 1.94
N LYS A 201 17.60 -11.65 3.14
CA LYS A 201 19.06 -11.55 3.30
C LYS A 201 19.81 -12.57 2.46
N ALA A 202 19.34 -13.83 2.42
CA ALA A 202 19.95 -14.88 1.60
C ALA A 202 19.86 -14.58 0.10
N PHE A 203 18.80 -13.89 -0.35
CA PHE A 203 18.70 -13.38 -1.71
C PHE A 203 19.54 -12.11 -1.97
N GLY A 204 20.18 -11.53 -0.95
CA GLY A 204 21.08 -10.37 -1.13
C GLY A 204 20.43 -8.99 -0.98
N TRP A 205 19.22 -8.92 -0.42
CA TRP A 205 18.52 -7.66 -0.15
C TRP A 205 19.02 -6.98 1.12
N GLU A 206 18.94 -5.67 1.17
CA GLU A 206 18.98 -4.90 2.42
C GLU A 206 17.63 -5.03 3.11
N VAL A 207 17.61 -5.53 4.35
CA VAL A 207 16.38 -5.82 5.10
C VAL A 207 16.22 -4.85 6.25
N MET A 208 15.07 -4.19 6.30
CA MET A 208 14.66 -3.33 7.40
C MET A 208 13.39 -3.92 8.04
N SER A 209 13.35 -3.95 9.37
CA SER A 209 12.16 -4.41 10.11
C SER A 209 11.50 -3.22 10.80
N LEU A 210 10.18 -3.10 10.62
CA LEU A 210 9.34 -2.10 11.26
C LEU A 210 8.27 -2.80 12.09
N LYS A 211 8.51 -2.88 13.42
CA LYS A 211 7.64 -3.57 14.38
C LYS A 211 6.33 -2.84 14.68
N GLU A 212 6.31 -1.52 14.51
CA GLU A 212 5.17 -0.68 14.80
C GLU A 212 4.64 -0.06 13.51
N GLY A 213 4.21 -0.94 12.58
CA GLY A 213 3.76 -0.57 11.22
C GLY A 213 2.44 0.20 11.16
N ASN A 214 1.80 0.45 12.31
CA ASN A 214 0.65 1.34 12.45
C ASN A 214 0.98 2.64 13.20
N LYS A 215 2.27 2.94 13.44
CA LYS A 215 2.70 4.22 14.02
C LYS A 215 3.30 5.12 12.94
N LEU A 216 2.63 6.21 12.66
CA LEU A 216 2.95 7.14 11.58
C LEU A 216 4.41 7.62 11.63
N GLU A 217 4.90 8.00 12.82
CA GLU A 217 6.27 8.48 13.02
C GLU A 217 7.31 7.42 12.70
N GLN A 218 7.04 6.16 13.08
CA GLN A 218 7.94 5.04 12.82
C GLN A 218 7.98 4.70 11.34
N ILE A 219 6.84 4.78 10.65
CA ILE A 219 6.74 4.57 9.21
C ILE A 219 7.55 5.65 8.48
N VAL A 220 7.31 6.94 8.78
CA VAL A 220 8.04 8.05 8.17
C VAL A 220 9.55 7.90 8.37
N ALA A 221 9.98 7.65 9.62
CA ALA A 221 11.40 7.47 9.93
C ALA A 221 12.03 6.28 9.17
N THR A 222 11.28 5.17 9.05
CA THR A 222 11.76 3.97 8.35
C THR A 222 11.85 4.21 6.84
N LEU A 223 10.86 4.84 6.23
CA LEU A 223 10.88 5.18 4.80
C LEU A 223 11.98 6.20 4.46
N GLU A 224 12.18 7.23 5.28
CA GLU A 224 13.30 8.16 5.10
C GLU A 224 14.65 7.46 5.24
N ASN A 225 14.82 6.57 6.22
CA ASN A 225 16.03 5.77 6.36
C ASN A 225 16.25 4.87 5.12
N ALA A 226 15.20 4.23 4.58
CA ALA A 226 15.29 3.43 3.37
C ALA A 226 15.78 4.27 2.18
N LYS A 227 15.29 5.51 1.99
CA LYS A 227 15.78 6.44 0.95
C LYS A 227 17.30 6.65 1.05
N THR A 228 17.84 6.80 2.26
CA THR A 228 19.29 7.02 2.45
C THR A 228 20.13 5.80 2.09
N LYS A 229 19.55 4.60 2.14
CA LYS A 229 20.20 3.32 1.80
C LYS A 229 20.08 2.94 0.33
N CYS A 230 19.24 3.64 -0.45
CA CYS A 230 19.16 3.45 -1.90
C CYS A 230 20.47 3.79 -2.61
N LYS A 231 20.65 3.26 -3.82
CA LYS A 231 21.84 3.49 -4.70
C LYS A 231 23.16 2.97 -4.10
N GLN A 232 23.07 1.93 -3.27
CA GLN A 232 24.22 1.25 -2.66
C GLN A 232 24.42 -0.17 -3.19
N GLY A 233 23.84 -0.48 -4.35
CA GLY A 233 24.00 -1.76 -5.04
C GLY A 233 23.11 -2.89 -4.53
N LYS A 234 22.10 -2.60 -3.67
CA LYS A 234 21.14 -3.59 -3.17
C LYS A 234 19.70 -3.04 -3.22
N PRO A 235 18.73 -3.86 -3.63
CA PRO A 235 17.33 -3.53 -3.39
C PRO A 235 17.01 -3.55 -1.89
N ILE A 236 15.98 -2.82 -1.48
CA ILE A 236 15.58 -2.68 -0.07
C ILE A 236 14.22 -3.32 0.15
N VAL A 237 14.09 -4.11 1.22
CA VAL A 237 12.80 -4.56 1.72
C VAL A 237 12.54 -4.03 3.13
N ILE A 238 11.34 -3.52 3.36
CA ILE A 238 10.80 -3.15 4.67
C ILE A 238 9.77 -4.20 5.06
N LEU A 239 10.06 -4.98 6.08
CA LEU A 239 9.11 -5.91 6.69
C LEU A 239 8.32 -5.13 7.75
N MET A 240 7.10 -4.73 7.40
CA MET A 240 6.26 -3.82 8.19
C MET A 240 5.17 -4.61 8.90
N GLU A 241 5.31 -4.80 10.21
CA GLU A 241 4.30 -5.49 11.03
C GLU A 241 3.11 -4.55 11.27
N THR A 242 1.93 -4.94 10.81
CA THR A 242 0.69 -4.16 10.93
C THR A 242 -0.42 -4.98 11.60
N GLU A 243 -1.44 -4.28 12.09
CA GLU A 243 -2.68 -4.92 12.52
C GLU A 243 -3.76 -4.72 11.46
N MET A 244 -4.25 -5.83 10.89
CA MET A 244 -5.39 -5.80 9.97
C MET A 244 -6.62 -5.22 10.69
N GLY A 245 -7.30 -4.25 10.07
CA GLY A 245 -8.47 -3.60 10.68
C GLY A 245 -8.13 -2.49 11.68
N ASN A 246 -6.87 -2.05 11.74
CA ASN A 246 -6.41 -1.04 12.69
C ASN A 246 -7.29 0.22 12.70
N GLY A 247 -7.69 0.66 13.90
CA GLY A 247 -8.59 1.79 14.12
C GLY A 247 -10.09 1.45 14.17
N VAL A 248 -10.43 0.14 14.07
CA VAL A 248 -11.80 -0.37 14.27
C VAL A 248 -11.74 -1.63 15.13
N ASP A 249 -12.13 -1.52 16.39
CA ASP A 249 -11.91 -2.54 17.43
C ASP A 249 -12.44 -3.94 17.06
N TYR A 250 -13.65 -4.04 16.51
CA TYR A 250 -14.25 -5.32 16.12
C TYR A 250 -13.66 -5.91 14.82
N MET A 251 -12.81 -5.16 14.09
CA MET A 251 -12.13 -5.64 12.88
C MET A 251 -10.71 -6.14 13.17
N MET A 252 -10.12 -5.75 14.29
CA MET A 252 -8.76 -6.16 14.69
C MET A 252 -8.71 -7.61 15.17
N HIS A 253 -7.52 -8.19 15.16
CA HIS A 253 -7.17 -9.52 15.70
C HIS A 253 -7.88 -10.71 15.04
N THR A 254 -8.48 -10.52 13.85
CA THR A 254 -9.17 -11.56 13.09
C THR A 254 -8.97 -11.38 11.59
N HIS A 255 -8.98 -12.48 10.83
CA HIS A 255 -9.00 -12.45 9.36
C HIS A 255 -10.40 -12.22 8.76
N ALA A 256 -11.45 -12.30 9.58
CA ALA A 256 -12.85 -12.24 9.12
C ALA A 256 -13.20 -10.96 8.33
N TRP A 257 -12.44 -9.88 8.54
CA TRP A 257 -12.63 -8.60 7.86
C TRP A 257 -11.69 -8.38 6.67
N HIS A 258 -10.98 -9.42 6.25
CA HIS A 258 -10.13 -9.32 5.07
C HIS A 258 -10.92 -8.86 3.84
N GLY A 259 -12.06 -9.51 3.55
CA GLY A 259 -12.89 -9.21 2.36
C GLY A 259 -14.39 -9.02 2.67
N LYS A 260 -14.75 -8.58 3.86
CA LYS A 260 -16.13 -8.39 4.32
C LYS A 260 -16.43 -6.93 4.61
N ALA A 261 -17.51 -6.40 4.01
CA ALA A 261 -18.00 -5.05 4.30
C ALA A 261 -18.78 -5.00 5.63
N PRO A 262 -18.73 -3.89 6.39
CA PRO A 262 -19.57 -3.69 7.56
C PRO A 262 -21.04 -3.45 7.16
N ASN A 263 -21.99 -3.87 8.01
CA ASN A 263 -23.39 -3.47 7.89
C ASN A 263 -23.62 -2.06 8.47
N ASP A 264 -24.86 -1.56 8.42
CA ASP A 264 -25.21 -0.18 8.87
C ASP A 264 -24.80 0.09 10.31
N GLU A 265 -25.12 -0.83 11.26
CA GLU A 265 -24.77 -0.69 12.67
C GLU A 265 -23.24 -0.71 12.87
N GLN A 266 -22.56 -1.64 12.24
CA GLN A 266 -21.11 -1.76 12.29
C GLN A 266 -20.42 -0.53 11.69
N LEU A 267 -20.95 0.03 10.59
CA LEU A 267 -20.42 1.28 10.03
C LEU A 267 -20.51 2.43 11.04
N GLN A 268 -21.67 2.61 11.70
CA GLN A 268 -21.82 3.68 12.68
C GLN A 268 -20.83 3.53 13.85
N LEU A 269 -20.62 2.30 14.34
CA LEU A 269 -19.64 2.02 15.39
C LEU A 269 -18.22 2.33 14.93
N ALA A 270 -17.85 1.96 13.70
CA ALA A 270 -16.53 2.22 13.14
C ALA A 270 -16.27 3.72 12.89
N LEU A 271 -17.27 4.45 12.39
CA LEU A 271 -17.18 5.90 12.19
C LEU A 271 -17.07 6.66 13.52
N ALA A 272 -17.70 6.17 14.59
CA ALA A 272 -17.55 6.76 15.93
C ALA A 272 -16.14 6.62 16.52
N GLN A 273 -15.37 5.63 16.07
CA GLN A 273 -13.98 5.41 16.50
C GLN A 273 -12.97 6.21 15.68
N ASN A 274 -13.40 6.82 14.58
CA ASN A 274 -12.54 7.59 13.68
C ASN A 274 -13.12 8.99 13.49
N GLU A 275 -12.44 10.02 13.99
CA GLU A 275 -12.89 11.40 13.94
C GLU A 275 -12.99 11.92 12.48
N GLU A 276 -14.04 12.70 12.20
CA GLU A 276 -14.16 13.43 10.93
C GLU A 276 -13.29 14.70 10.99
N THR A 277 -12.19 14.69 10.26
CA THR A 277 -11.15 15.74 10.34
C THR A 277 -11.05 16.62 9.10
N LEU A 278 -11.38 16.07 7.92
CA LEU A 278 -11.24 16.75 6.62
C LEU A 278 -12.56 16.81 5.84
N GLY A 279 -13.66 16.46 6.47
CA GLY A 279 -14.98 16.39 5.88
C GLY A 279 -15.22 15.09 5.11
N ASP A 280 -16.38 14.49 5.35
CA ASP A 280 -16.89 13.34 4.59
C ASP A 280 -17.36 13.79 3.19
N TYR A 281 -17.25 12.91 2.17
CA TYR A 281 -17.72 13.15 0.79
C TYR A 281 -19.20 12.79 0.60
#